data_91271376b5f266bd32943014da2fb8ad
#
_entry.id   91271376b5f266bd32943014da2fb8ad
#
_cell.length_a   1.000
_cell.length_b   1.000
_cell.length_c   1.000
_cell.angle_alpha   90.00
_cell.angle_beta   90.00
_cell.angle_gamma   90.00
#
_symmetry.space_group_name_H-M   'P 1'
#
loop_
_entity.id
_entity.type
_entity.pdbx_description
1 polymer ?
#
loop_
_entity_poly.entity_id
_entity_poly.type
_entity_poly.pdbx_seq_one_letter_code
_entity_poly.pdbx_strand_id
1 'polypeptide(L)'
;VGDVVLAIGNPFGVGQTVTMGIISALGRNHLGILDAFENFIQTDAAINPGNSGGALIDANGNLLGINTAIYSRSGGSLGIGFAIPVTTVKSVMDGIIKNGHVVRGYIGVEPQDITPELAESFGLKKSTGAIIAGVLKGGPADKAGMQPGDILVSVEGKSITDMADMLNQIAQLSPGTKAKVVVLRRNQETNLNITVGKRPRAAQRSE
;
A
#
# COMPACT_ATOMS: atom_id res chain seq x y z
N VAL A 1 -0.10 18.00 0.20
CA VAL A 1 1.03 18.24 -0.71
C VAL A 1 1.35 19.71 -0.66
N GLY A 2 2.67 20.06 -0.67
CA GLY A 2 3.15 21.41 -0.51
C GLY A 2 3.46 21.84 0.94
N ASP A 3 3.04 21.06 1.94
CA ASP A 3 3.33 21.37 3.34
C ASP A 3 4.82 21.15 3.64
N VAL A 4 5.39 22.07 4.43
CA VAL A 4 6.79 22.00 4.87
C VAL A 4 7.00 20.82 5.80
N VAL A 5 8.10 20.08 5.56
CA VAL A 5 8.49 18.93 6.38
C VAL A 5 9.98 18.96 6.71
N LEU A 6 10.33 18.33 7.83
CA LEU A 6 11.70 18.15 8.27
C LEU A 6 11.99 16.66 8.35
N ALA A 7 13.05 16.21 7.70
CA ALA A 7 13.56 14.85 7.81
C ALA A 7 14.74 14.83 8.80
N ILE A 8 14.61 14.00 9.83
CA ILE A 8 15.59 13.86 10.92
C ILE A 8 16.28 12.51 10.76
N GLY A 9 17.59 12.47 10.91
CA GLY A 9 18.36 11.22 10.84
C GLY A 9 19.84 11.42 11.15
N ASN A 10 20.65 10.41 10.79
CA ASN A 10 22.10 10.46 10.92
C ASN A 10 22.75 10.02 9.59
N PRO A 11 22.67 10.88 8.53
CA PRO A 11 23.16 10.53 7.21
C PRO A 11 24.66 10.28 7.26
N PHE A 12 25.10 9.18 6.66
CA PHE A 12 26.50 8.75 6.58
C PHE A 12 27.22 8.65 7.94
N GLY A 13 26.49 8.65 9.07
CA GLY A 13 27.08 8.56 10.39
C GLY A 13 27.80 9.83 10.88
N VAL A 14 27.56 10.97 10.23
CA VAL A 14 28.24 12.24 10.59
C VAL A 14 27.57 12.98 11.76
N GLY A 15 26.54 12.39 12.37
CA GLY A 15 25.80 12.96 13.48
C GLY A 15 24.34 13.27 13.14
N GLN A 16 23.57 13.65 14.15
CA GLN A 16 22.17 14.01 13.97
C GLN A 16 22.05 15.21 13.03
N THR A 17 21.26 15.03 11.99
CA THR A 17 21.06 16.01 10.91
C THR A 17 19.57 16.20 10.67
N VAL A 18 19.19 17.44 10.39
CA VAL A 18 17.84 17.81 9.96
C VAL A 18 17.92 18.41 8.56
N THR A 19 17.10 17.90 7.65
CA THR A 19 16.93 18.46 6.32
C THR A 19 15.50 18.93 6.12
N MET A 20 15.28 19.98 5.34
CA MET A 20 13.97 20.57 5.10
C MET A 20 13.56 20.39 3.64
N GLY A 21 12.29 20.19 3.44
CA GLY A 21 11.63 20.12 2.14
C GLY A 21 10.12 20.24 2.29
N ILE A 22 9.38 19.69 1.33
CA ILE A 22 7.92 19.67 1.33
C ILE A 22 7.40 18.25 1.11
N ILE A 23 6.13 18.02 1.37
CA ILE A 23 5.40 16.85 0.86
C ILE A 23 5.23 17.04 -0.65
N SER A 24 6.00 16.30 -1.44
CA SER A 24 5.95 16.36 -2.90
C SER A 24 4.79 15.55 -3.48
N ALA A 25 4.45 14.43 -2.85
CA ALA A 25 3.29 13.60 -3.21
C ALA A 25 2.87 12.68 -2.05
N LEU A 26 1.65 12.17 -2.14
CA LEU A 26 1.11 11.15 -1.25
C LEU A 26 0.73 9.89 -2.03
N GLY A 27 0.66 8.75 -1.36
CA GLY A 27 0.17 7.50 -1.96
C GLY A 27 1.11 6.91 -3.03
N ARG A 28 2.41 7.21 -2.98
CA ARG A 28 3.36 6.64 -3.94
C ARG A 28 3.44 5.13 -3.80
N ASN A 29 3.20 4.44 -4.89
CA ASN A 29 3.20 2.98 -5.04
C ASN A 29 3.88 2.58 -6.35
N HIS A 30 4.00 1.28 -6.63
CA HIS A 30 4.65 0.73 -7.84
C HIS A 30 6.10 1.19 -8.06
N LEU A 31 6.82 1.47 -6.96
CA LEU A 31 8.21 1.93 -7.03
C LEU A 31 9.21 0.76 -7.04
N GLY A 32 8.76 -0.45 -6.69
CA GLY A 32 9.60 -1.64 -6.57
C GLY A 32 10.60 -1.56 -5.42
N ILE A 33 10.32 -0.72 -4.42
CA ILE A 33 11.16 -0.57 -3.22
C ILE A 33 10.89 -1.72 -2.24
N LEU A 34 9.64 -2.17 -2.17
CA LEU A 34 9.20 -3.29 -1.33
C LEU A 34 8.55 -4.36 -2.20
N ASP A 35 8.78 -5.64 -1.89
CA ASP A 35 8.08 -6.78 -2.51
C ASP A 35 6.60 -6.90 -2.09
N ALA A 36 6.08 -5.90 -1.43
CA ALA A 36 4.73 -5.85 -0.87
C ALA A 36 4.19 -4.41 -0.93
N PHE A 37 3.10 -4.18 -0.26
CA PHE A 37 2.32 -2.95 -0.23
C PHE A 37 3.16 -1.69 -0.08
N GLU A 38 3.24 -0.90 -1.12
CA GLU A 38 3.84 0.42 -1.11
C GLU A 38 2.75 1.48 -0.96
N ASN A 39 2.98 2.40 -0.05
CA ASN A 39 2.16 3.60 0.15
C ASN A 39 3.05 4.62 0.85
N PHE A 40 3.81 5.39 0.08
CA PHE A 40 4.79 6.30 0.64
C PHE A 40 4.35 7.76 0.55
N ILE A 41 4.81 8.56 1.51
CA ILE A 41 4.92 10.00 1.41
C ILE A 41 6.20 10.28 0.61
N GLN A 42 6.10 11.04 -0.47
CA GLN A 42 7.26 11.56 -1.20
C GLN A 42 7.63 12.95 -0.68
N THR A 43 8.93 13.20 -0.49
CA THR A 43 9.48 14.49 -0.10
C THR A 43 10.74 14.81 -0.88
N ASP A 44 11.03 16.08 -1.07
CA ASP A 44 12.29 16.60 -1.61
C ASP A 44 13.30 16.97 -0.50
N ALA A 45 12.91 16.88 0.78
CA ALA A 45 13.87 16.92 1.88
C ALA A 45 14.96 15.86 1.64
N ALA A 46 16.23 16.25 1.79
CA ALA A 46 17.36 15.37 1.48
C ALA A 46 17.38 14.14 2.41
N ILE A 47 16.99 12.99 1.90
CA ILE A 47 17.12 11.67 2.52
C ILE A 47 18.37 11.00 1.96
N ASN A 48 19.23 10.52 2.82
CA ASN A 48 20.46 9.81 2.46
C ASN A 48 20.61 8.54 3.31
N PRO A 49 21.47 7.59 2.95
CA PRO A 49 21.80 6.43 3.79
C PRO A 49 22.16 6.85 5.21
N GLY A 50 21.49 6.27 6.21
CA GLY A 50 21.57 6.66 7.62
C GLY A 50 20.37 7.46 8.13
N ASN A 51 19.55 8.04 7.25
CA ASN A 51 18.27 8.65 7.64
C ASN A 51 17.12 7.63 7.76
N SER A 52 17.28 6.43 7.22
CA SER A 52 16.27 5.36 7.32
C SER A 52 16.00 5.00 8.79
N GLY A 53 14.72 4.96 9.17
CA GLY A 53 14.27 4.79 10.56
C GLY A 53 14.13 6.11 11.33
N GLY A 54 14.64 7.23 10.80
CA GLY A 54 14.45 8.57 11.34
C GLY A 54 13.07 9.15 11.02
N ALA A 55 12.73 10.24 11.70
CA ALA A 55 11.41 10.86 11.59
C ALA A 55 11.29 11.78 10.38
N LEU A 56 10.11 11.77 9.72
CA LEU A 56 9.62 12.86 8.92
C LEU A 56 8.53 13.58 9.72
N ILE A 57 8.73 14.86 10.03
CA ILE A 57 7.82 15.66 10.86
C ILE A 57 7.31 16.88 10.10
N ASP A 58 6.18 17.43 10.55
CA ASP A 58 5.70 18.74 10.09
C ASP A 58 6.40 19.90 10.83
N ALA A 59 6.07 21.14 10.45
CA ALA A 59 6.61 22.34 11.08
C ALA A 59 6.18 22.52 12.56
N ASN A 60 5.15 21.79 13.02
CA ASN A 60 4.68 21.80 14.41
C ASN A 60 5.30 20.68 15.25
N GLY A 61 6.18 19.85 14.66
CA GLY A 61 6.81 18.71 15.34
C GLY A 61 5.97 17.44 15.35
N ASN A 62 4.83 17.38 14.63
CA ASN A 62 4.04 16.15 14.55
C ASN A 62 4.70 15.14 13.62
N LEU A 63 4.76 13.88 14.03
CA LEU A 63 5.28 12.79 13.22
C LEU A 63 4.33 12.50 12.05
N LEU A 64 4.82 12.65 10.83
CA LEU A 64 4.09 12.32 9.60
C LEU A 64 4.44 10.94 9.08
N GLY A 65 5.70 10.52 9.22
CA GLY A 65 6.18 9.24 8.73
C GLY A 65 7.58 8.89 9.20
N ILE A 66 8.05 7.73 8.77
CA ILE A 66 9.39 7.21 9.02
C ILE A 66 10.16 7.18 7.69
N ASN A 67 11.28 7.90 7.63
CA ASN A 67 12.17 7.91 6.48
C ASN A 67 12.62 6.48 6.14
N THR A 68 12.57 6.09 4.86
CA THR A 68 12.86 4.70 4.50
C THR A 68 13.76 4.54 3.29
N ALA A 69 13.50 5.24 2.20
CA ALA A 69 14.18 5.02 0.93
C ALA A 69 14.35 6.30 0.12
N ILE A 70 15.18 6.22 -0.90
CA ILE A 70 15.35 7.25 -1.94
C ILE A 70 15.22 6.61 -3.32
N TYR A 71 14.78 7.38 -4.29
CA TYR A 71 14.90 7.01 -5.68
C TYR A 71 16.21 7.58 -6.23
N SER A 72 17.25 6.75 -6.31
CA SER A 72 18.59 7.20 -6.69
C SER A 72 19.38 6.08 -7.36
N ARG A 73 20.10 6.43 -8.44
CA ARG A 73 21.07 5.54 -9.09
C ARG A 73 22.48 5.69 -8.49
N SER A 74 22.76 6.81 -7.87
CA SER A 74 24.09 7.12 -7.30
C SER A 74 24.19 6.81 -5.80
N GLY A 75 23.07 6.45 -5.15
CA GLY A 75 23.01 6.20 -3.71
C GLY A 75 22.86 7.44 -2.84
N GLY A 76 22.90 8.64 -3.40
CA GLY A 76 22.64 9.91 -2.71
C GLY A 76 21.28 10.52 -3.07
N SER A 77 20.83 11.49 -2.28
CA SER A 77 19.58 12.21 -2.53
C SER A 77 19.62 12.98 -3.86
N LEU A 78 18.57 12.79 -4.65
CA LEU A 78 18.29 13.55 -5.87
C LEU A 78 17.00 14.38 -5.73
N GLY A 79 16.55 14.67 -4.49
CA GLY A 79 15.29 15.37 -4.22
C GLY A 79 14.07 14.47 -4.35
N ILE A 80 14.25 13.14 -4.34
CA ILE A 80 13.16 12.16 -4.35
C ILE A 80 13.40 11.18 -3.19
N GLY A 81 12.84 11.53 -2.04
CA GLY A 81 12.87 10.71 -0.83
C GLY A 81 11.48 10.18 -0.48
N PHE A 82 11.44 9.08 0.26
CA PHE A 82 10.22 8.39 0.66
C PHE A 82 10.19 8.11 2.15
N ALA A 83 9.00 8.30 2.74
CA ALA A 83 8.72 7.94 4.12
C ALA A 83 7.46 7.07 4.21
N ILE A 84 7.45 6.12 5.13
CA ILE A 84 6.27 5.30 5.46
C ILE A 84 5.33 6.16 6.30
N PRO A 85 4.05 6.35 5.91
CA PRO A 85 3.11 7.15 6.67
C PRO A 85 2.94 6.67 8.12
N VAL A 86 2.80 7.59 9.08
CA VAL A 86 2.63 7.28 10.51
C VAL A 86 1.42 6.38 10.77
N THR A 87 0.36 6.48 9.98
CA THR A 87 -0.82 5.61 10.07
C THR A 87 -0.47 4.13 9.81
N THR A 88 0.38 3.88 8.81
CA THR A 88 0.91 2.55 8.51
C THR A 88 1.84 2.06 9.62
N VAL A 89 2.75 2.92 10.08
CA VAL A 89 3.67 2.61 11.20
C VAL A 89 2.89 2.21 12.44
N LYS A 90 1.86 2.99 12.82
CA LYS A 90 1.02 2.71 13.98
C LYS A 90 0.30 1.37 13.85
N SER A 91 -0.29 1.08 12.68
CA SER A 91 -0.98 -0.19 12.43
C SER A 91 -0.04 -1.40 12.55
N VAL A 92 1.18 -1.27 12.02
CA VAL A 92 2.22 -2.31 12.12
C VAL A 92 2.67 -2.50 13.58
N MET A 93 2.94 -1.41 14.29
CA MET A 93 3.34 -1.41 15.70
C MET A 93 2.27 -2.06 16.58
N ASP A 94 1.01 -1.65 16.45
CA ASP A 94 -0.12 -2.21 17.19
C ASP A 94 -0.27 -3.72 16.91
N GLY A 95 -0.08 -4.14 15.64
CA GLY A 95 -0.09 -5.54 15.25
C GLY A 95 1.01 -6.36 15.94
N ILE A 96 2.22 -5.82 15.98
CA ILE A 96 3.37 -6.48 16.64
C ILE A 96 3.16 -6.55 18.16
N ILE A 97 2.72 -5.47 18.80
CA ILE A 97 2.47 -5.43 20.24
C ILE A 97 1.39 -6.43 20.65
N LYS A 98 0.27 -6.50 19.89
CA LYS A 98 -0.87 -7.36 20.22
C LYS A 98 -0.65 -8.83 19.88
N ASN A 99 0.03 -9.12 18.77
CA ASN A 99 0.07 -10.46 18.18
C ASN A 99 1.49 -11.02 18.04
N GLY A 100 2.54 -10.26 18.41
CA GLY A 100 3.93 -10.63 18.16
C GLY A 100 4.37 -10.54 16.69
N HIS A 101 3.44 -10.21 15.78
CA HIS A 101 3.71 -10.08 14.35
C HIS A 101 2.62 -9.25 13.65
N VAL A 102 2.93 -8.76 12.46
CA VAL A 102 1.95 -8.06 11.63
C VAL A 102 0.94 -9.05 11.07
N VAL A 103 -0.34 -8.79 11.33
CA VAL A 103 -1.46 -9.56 10.77
C VAL A 103 -2.10 -8.70 9.67
N ARG A 104 -2.12 -9.21 8.44
CA ARG A 104 -2.73 -8.52 7.30
C ARG A 104 -3.95 -9.26 6.80
N GLY A 105 -4.97 -8.49 6.41
CA GLY A 105 -6.14 -9.02 5.74
C GLY A 105 -5.76 -9.68 4.41
N TYR A 106 -6.53 -10.67 4.02
CA TYR A 106 -6.34 -11.47 2.83
C TYR A 106 -7.67 -12.00 2.32
N ILE A 107 -7.88 -11.96 1.01
CA ILE A 107 -9.12 -12.48 0.41
C ILE A 107 -8.89 -13.63 -0.57
N GLY A 108 -7.65 -13.92 -0.95
CA GLY A 108 -7.32 -15.08 -1.80
C GLY A 108 -7.62 -14.84 -3.26
N VAL A 109 -7.11 -13.76 -3.84
CA VAL A 109 -7.24 -13.43 -5.25
C VAL A 109 -5.89 -13.09 -5.86
N GLU A 110 -5.81 -13.20 -7.18
CA GLU A 110 -4.71 -12.72 -8.02
C GLU A 110 -5.20 -11.49 -8.79
N PRO A 111 -4.90 -10.27 -8.30
CA PRO A 111 -5.32 -9.05 -8.96
C PRO A 111 -4.33 -8.63 -10.05
N GLN A 112 -4.84 -7.88 -11.03
CA GLN A 112 -4.07 -7.21 -12.08
C GLN A 112 -4.56 -5.79 -12.27
N ASP A 113 -3.66 -4.91 -12.73
CA ASP A 113 -4.04 -3.57 -13.16
C ASP A 113 -4.82 -3.61 -14.47
N ILE A 114 -5.71 -2.64 -14.63
CA ILE A 114 -6.52 -2.51 -15.83
C ILE A 114 -5.75 -1.63 -16.83
N THR A 115 -5.15 -2.27 -17.84
CA THR A 115 -4.54 -1.52 -18.95
C THR A 115 -5.62 -0.89 -19.83
N PRO A 116 -5.32 0.14 -20.65
CA PRO A 116 -6.28 0.72 -21.59
C PRO A 116 -6.90 -0.32 -22.52
N GLU A 117 -6.11 -1.28 -22.99
CA GLU A 117 -6.56 -2.37 -23.90
C GLU A 117 -7.53 -3.32 -23.16
N LEU A 118 -7.25 -3.63 -21.89
CA LEU A 118 -8.16 -4.42 -21.06
C LEU A 118 -9.46 -3.64 -20.80
N ALA A 119 -9.38 -2.34 -20.49
CA ALA A 119 -10.56 -1.51 -20.29
C ALA A 119 -11.47 -1.53 -21.51
N GLU A 120 -10.92 -1.38 -22.72
CA GLU A 120 -11.65 -1.46 -23.97
C GLU A 120 -12.29 -2.84 -24.17
N SER A 121 -11.53 -3.92 -23.96
CA SER A 121 -12.02 -5.30 -24.13
C SER A 121 -13.15 -5.67 -23.16
N PHE A 122 -13.13 -5.10 -21.95
CA PHE A 122 -14.19 -5.26 -20.96
C PHE A 122 -15.31 -4.22 -21.07
N GLY A 123 -15.25 -3.29 -22.04
CA GLY A 123 -16.23 -2.24 -22.23
C GLY A 123 -16.33 -1.25 -21.08
N LEU A 124 -15.23 -1.00 -20.38
CA LEU A 124 -15.17 -0.10 -19.23
C LEU A 124 -15.05 1.35 -19.67
N LYS A 125 -15.74 2.24 -18.99
CA LYS A 125 -15.64 3.69 -19.25
C LYS A 125 -14.36 4.30 -18.66
N LYS A 126 -13.70 3.63 -17.71
CA LYS A 126 -12.49 4.09 -17.02
C LYS A 126 -11.59 2.89 -16.70
N SER A 127 -10.28 3.10 -16.67
CA SER A 127 -9.28 2.08 -16.29
C SER A 127 -9.06 2.08 -14.77
N THR A 128 -10.13 2.25 -13.97
CA THR A 128 -10.05 2.26 -12.50
C THR A 128 -10.58 0.96 -11.92
N GLY A 129 -9.96 0.50 -10.84
CA GLY A 129 -10.25 -0.77 -10.20
C GLY A 129 -9.12 -1.78 -10.38
N ALA A 130 -9.34 -3.01 -9.94
CA ALA A 130 -8.43 -4.13 -10.13
C ALA A 130 -9.19 -5.32 -10.73
N ILE A 131 -8.68 -5.87 -11.84
CA ILE A 131 -9.23 -7.08 -12.42
C ILE A 131 -8.79 -8.30 -11.62
N ILE A 132 -9.70 -9.22 -11.36
CA ILE A 132 -9.42 -10.47 -10.66
C ILE A 132 -9.08 -11.54 -11.69
N ALA A 133 -7.79 -11.80 -11.90
CA ALA A 133 -7.31 -12.81 -12.83
C ALA A 133 -7.51 -14.23 -12.29
N GLY A 134 -7.40 -14.42 -10.97
CA GLY A 134 -7.55 -15.71 -10.32
C GLY A 134 -8.21 -15.59 -8.94
N VAL A 135 -8.91 -16.65 -8.54
CA VAL A 135 -9.52 -16.79 -7.20
C VAL A 135 -9.08 -18.12 -6.60
N LEU A 136 -8.49 -18.07 -5.41
CA LEU A 136 -8.04 -19.26 -4.69
C LEU A 136 -9.24 -20.09 -4.25
N LYS A 137 -9.34 -21.32 -4.76
CA LYS A 137 -10.42 -22.25 -4.40
C LYS A 137 -10.47 -22.50 -2.90
N GLY A 138 -11.65 -22.37 -2.31
CA GLY A 138 -11.89 -22.48 -0.86
C GLY A 138 -11.42 -21.25 -0.06
N GLY A 139 -10.85 -20.24 -0.73
CA GLY A 139 -10.45 -18.98 -0.11
C GLY A 139 -11.63 -18.07 0.27
N PRO A 140 -11.35 -16.97 0.98
CA PRO A 140 -12.39 -16.02 1.39
C PRO A 140 -13.22 -15.45 0.24
N ALA A 141 -12.56 -15.05 -0.87
CA ALA A 141 -13.23 -14.50 -2.05
C ALA A 141 -14.07 -15.54 -2.78
N ASP A 142 -13.57 -16.79 -2.92
CA ASP A 142 -14.31 -17.90 -3.53
C ASP A 142 -15.58 -18.21 -2.74
N LYS A 143 -15.48 -18.29 -1.41
CA LYS A 143 -16.64 -18.51 -0.52
C LYS A 143 -17.68 -17.40 -0.60
N ALA A 144 -17.27 -16.20 -0.94
CA ALA A 144 -18.15 -15.05 -1.14
C ALA A 144 -18.71 -14.98 -2.57
N GLY A 145 -18.34 -15.91 -3.46
CA GLY A 145 -18.80 -15.96 -4.84
C GLY A 145 -18.10 -15.01 -5.82
N MET A 146 -16.90 -14.55 -5.47
CA MET A 146 -16.04 -13.81 -6.41
C MET A 146 -15.53 -14.75 -7.50
N GLN A 147 -15.39 -14.26 -8.72
CA GLN A 147 -15.03 -15.06 -9.88
C GLN A 147 -13.87 -14.40 -10.65
N PRO A 148 -13.03 -15.18 -11.35
CA PRO A 148 -12.12 -14.62 -12.33
C PRO A 148 -12.87 -13.80 -13.37
N GLY A 149 -12.31 -12.64 -13.75
CA GLY A 149 -12.95 -11.65 -14.64
C GLY A 149 -13.82 -10.62 -13.91
N ASP A 150 -14.04 -10.73 -12.60
CA ASP A 150 -14.63 -9.65 -11.81
C ASP A 150 -13.66 -8.46 -11.77
N ILE A 151 -14.20 -7.25 -11.78
CA ILE A 151 -13.40 -6.03 -11.58
C ILE A 151 -13.77 -5.45 -10.21
N LEU A 152 -12.86 -5.46 -9.28
CA LEU A 152 -13.07 -4.93 -7.95
C LEU A 152 -12.98 -3.40 -7.98
N VAL A 153 -14.07 -2.72 -7.66
CA VAL A 153 -14.22 -1.26 -7.77
C VAL A 153 -14.36 -0.55 -6.43
N SER A 154 -14.79 -1.24 -5.36
CA SER A 154 -14.77 -0.67 -4.02
C SER A 154 -14.65 -1.71 -2.92
N VAL A 155 -14.08 -1.28 -1.79
CA VAL A 155 -13.96 -2.03 -0.53
C VAL A 155 -14.44 -1.13 0.60
N GLU A 156 -15.39 -1.57 1.42
CA GLU A 156 -15.96 -0.81 2.53
C GLU A 156 -16.39 0.62 2.12
N GLY A 157 -16.96 0.77 0.91
CA GLY A 157 -17.40 2.04 0.36
C GLY A 157 -16.29 2.96 -0.15
N LYS A 158 -15.02 2.55 -0.05
CA LYS A 158 -13.88 3.29 -0.63
C LYS A 158 -13.62 2.77 -2.04
N SER A 159 -13.54 3.68 -3.01
CA SER A 159 -13.21 3.33 -4.39
C SER A 159 -11.81 2.76 -4.51
N ILE A 160 -11.63 1.83 -5.44
CA ILE A 160 -10.34 1.24 -5.81
C ILE A 160 -9.85 1.90 -7.09
N THR A 161 -8.64 2.41 -7.08
CA THR A 161 -8.03 3.06 -8.26
C THR A 161 -7.25 2.07 -9.11
N ASP A 162 -6.52 1.16 -8.48
CA ASP A 162 -5.60 0.20 -9.10
C ASP A 162 -5.39 -1.04 -8.21
N MET A 163 -4.56 -1.98 -8.69
CA MET A 163 -4.21 -3.20 -7.96
C MET A 163 -3.54 -2.91 -6.60
N ALA A 164 -2.62 -1.93 -6.55
CA ALA A 164 -1.89 -1.63 -5.33
C ALA A 164 -2.82 -1.02 -4.26
N ASP A 165 -3.71 -0.12 -4.65
CA ASP A 165 -4.73 0.44 -3.77
C ASP A 165 -5.66 -0.67 -3.22
N MET A 166 -6.11 -1.58 -4.09
CA MET A 166 -6.90 -2.75 -3.66
C MET A 166 -6.16 -3.57 -2.59
N LEU A 167 -4.90 -3.92 -2.86
CA LEU A 167 -4.10 -4.72 -1.94
C LEU A 167 -3.88 -3.99 -0.61
N ASN A 168 -3.63 -2.67 -0.65
CA ASN A 168 -3.48 -1.84 0.54
C ASN A 168 -4.75 -1.79 1.38
N GLN A 169 -5.91 -1.56 0.76
CA GLN A 169 -7.19 -1.50 1.47
C GLN A 169 -7.55 -2.85 2.10
N ILE A 170 -7.39 -3.97 1.36
CA ILE A 170 -7.62 -5.31 1.90
C ILE A 170 -6.67 -5.64 3.06
N ALA A 171 -5.38 -5.28 2.95
CA ALA A 171 -4.39 -5.56 3.98
C ALA A 171 -4.68 -4.85 5.32
N GLN A 172 -5.37 -3.71 5.28
CA GLN A 172 -5.77 -2.96 6.49
C GLN A 172 -6.97 -3.58 7.21
N LEU A 173 -7.71 -4.47 6.56
CA LEU A 173 -8.86 -5.13 7.18
C LEU A 173 -8.41 -6.20 8.18
N SER A 174 -9.09 -6.28 9.31
CA SER A 174 -8.81 -7.30 10.32
C SER A 174 -9.32 -8.67 9.85
N PRO A 175 -8.52 -9.74 9.94
CA PRO A 175 -9.00 -11.08 9.69
C PRO A 175 -10.19 -11.44 10.57
N GLY A 176 -11.16 -12.15 10.00
CA GLY A 176 -12.42 -12.52 10.65
C GLY A 176 -13.55 -11.50 10.48
N THR A 177 -13.26 -10.26 10.07
CA THR A 177 -14.31 -9.27 9.78
C THR A 177 -14.98 -9.53 8.44
N LYS A 178 -16.25 -9.14 8.32
CA LYS A 178 -16.97 -9.16 7.05
C LYS A 178 -16.76 -7.82 6.36
N ALA A 179 -16.19 -7.83 5.17
CA ALA A 179 -15.98 -6.66 4.34
C ALA A 179 -16.98 -6.63 3.19
N LYS A 180 -17.60 -5.46 2.97
CA LYS A 180 -18.41 -5.19 1.79
C LYS A 180 -17.50 -4.87 0.62
N VAL A 181 -17.64 -5.62 -0.46
CA VAL A 181 -16.86 -5.46 -1.70
C VAL A 181 -17.83 -5.31 -2.85
N VAL A 182 -17.60 -4.33 -3.71
CA VAL A 182 -18.35 -4.18 -4.96
C VAL A 182 -17.45 -4.56 -6.12
N VAL A 183 -17.95 -5.43 -6.96
CA VAL A 183 -17.31 -5.82 -8.22
C VAL A 183 -18.21 -5.49 -9.41
N LEU A 184 -17.59 -5.18 -10.55
CA LEU A 184 -18.28 -5.19 -11.83
C LEU A 184 -18.13 -6.58 -12.45
N ARG A 185 -19.24 -7.25 -12.66
CA ARG A 185 -19.34 -8.54 -13.36
C ARG A 185 -20.20 -8.36 -14.59
N ARG A 186 -19.62 -8.53 -15.78
CA ARG A 186 -20.33 -8.29 -17.07
C ARG A 186 -21.00 -6.91 -17.10
N ASN A 187 -20.27 -5.87 -16.67
CA ASN A 187 -20.71 -4.48 -16.57
C ASN A 187 -21.90 -4.22 -15.61
N GLN A 188 -22.21 -5.15 -14.71
CA GLN A 188 -23.21 -4.97 -13.66
C GLN A 188 -22.53 -4.99 -12.29
N GLU A 189 -22.92 -4.07 -11.43
CA GLU A 189 -22.44 -4.05 -10.05
C GLU A 189 -22.98 -5.24 -9.26
N THR A 190 -22.08 -5.96 -8.61
CA THR A 190 -22.39 -7.08 -7.73
C THR A 190 -21.78 -6.82 -6.36
N ASN A 191 -22.61 -6.87 -5.33
CA ASN A 191 -22.18 -6.71 -3.95
C ASN A 191 -21.83 -8.06 -3.36
N LEU A 192 -20.61 -8.18 -2.81
CA LEU A 192 -20.13 -9.38 -2.14
C LEU A 192 -19.79 -9.06 -0.69
N ASN A 193 -20.08 -9.99 0.23
CA ASN A 193 -19.65 -9.91 1.62
C ASN A 193 -18.55 -10.95 1.84
N ILE A 194 -17.31 -10.48 1.99
CA ILE A 194 -16.14 -11.35 2.13
C ILE A 194 -15.74 -11.40 3.60
N THR A 195 -15.67 -12.59 4.17
CA THR A 195 -15.03 -12.76 5.48
C THR A 195 -13.51 -12.75 5.27
N VAL A 196 -12.86 -11.67 5.71
CA VAL A 196 -11.43 -11.46 5.53
C VAL A 196 -10.64 -12.58 6.18
N GLY A 197 -9.76 -13.21 5.45
CA GLY A 197 -8.83 -14.22 5.94
C GLY A 197 -7.53 -13.61 6.45
N LYS A 198 -6.69 -14.45 7.06
CA LYS A 198 -5.32 -14.10 7.40
C LYS A 198 -4.40 -14.46 6.23
N ARG A 199 -3.53 -13.53 5.83
CA ARG A 199 -2.55 -13.81 4.76
C ARG A 199 -1.64 -14.95 5.20
N PRO A 200 -1.47 -16.02 4.39
CA PRO A 200 -0.51 -17.07 4.67
C PRO A 200 0.90 -16.45 4.81
N ARG A 201 1.68 -16.94 5.76
CA ARG A 201 3.12 -16.60 5.80
C ARG A 201 3.75 -17.15 4.53
N ALA A 202 4.55 -16.33 3.85
CA ALA A 202 5.42 -16.86 2.80
C ALA A 202 6.26 -17.97 3.44
N ALA A 203 6.27 -19.16 2.82
CA ALA A 203 7.18 -20.21 3.25
C ALA A 203 8.61 -19.62 3.16
N GLN A 204 9.33 -19.63 4.27
CA GLN A 204 10.76 -19.30 4.24
C GLN A 204 11.38 -20.26 3.22
N ARG A 205 11.87 -19.71 2.11
CA ARG A 205 12.75 -20.50 1.23
C ARG A 205 13.95 -20.84 2.11
N SER A 206 14.03 -22.09 2.52
CA SER A 206 15.28 -22.65 3.05
C SER A 206 16.31 -22.54 1.95
N GLU A 207 17.34 -21.72 2.18
CA GLU A 207 18.57 -21.71 1.40
C GLU A 207 19.26 -23.06 1.49
#